data_49cec94aeb1d51790bb1ab3b17d23faf
#
_entry.id   49cec94aeb1d51790bb1ab3b17d23faf
#
_cell.length_a   1.000
_cell.length_b   1.000
_cell.length_c   1.000
_cell.angle_alpha   90.00
_cell.angle_beta   90.00
_cell.angle_gamma   90.00
#
_symmetry.space_group_name_H-M   'P 1'
#
loop_
_entity.id
_entity.type
_entity.pdbx_description
1 polymer ?
#
loop_
_entity_poly.entity_id
_entity_poly.type
_entity_poly.pdbx_seq_one_letter_code
_entity_poly.pdbx_strand_id
1 'polypeptide(L)'
;LHDALPIYINIIGGSVATRQQDAFYNTMFVYDKNGHQVSTYNKLHLFGLMAEEKFISAGRTTNVFTLAGIPSAGAICYDIRFPEWLRTMMAVGPQEILYIVAEWPIQRIAQWQILLQARAIENQAFVIAANRVGHDDDNIFGGRSLIIDPLGHIVGQASDTQEALLIRTIDISQEQEIRGEIPVFNDRRPTLYH
;
A
#
# COMPACT_ATOMS: atom_id res chain seq x y z
N LEU A 1 -13.87 0.06 17.05
CA LEU A 1 -13.54 -1.17 16.29
C LEU A 1 -14.38 -2.39 16.73
N HIS A 2 -14.92 -2.40 17.93
CA HIS A 2 -15.81 -3.50 18.38
C HIS A 2 -17.07 -3.67 17.52
N ASP A 3 -17.52 -2.60 16.85
CA ASP A 3 -18.73 -2.64 16.02
C ASP A 3 -18.48 -3.19 14.61
N ALA A 4 -17.21 -3.35 14.19
CA ALA A 4 -16.84 -3.93 12.90
C ALA A 4 -16.73 -5.48 12.92
N LEU A 5 -16.73 -6.09 14.08
CA LEU A 5 -16.54 -7.54 14.27
C LEU A 5 -17.63 -8.42 13.66
N PRO A 6 -18.93 -8.01 13.56
CA PRO A 6 -19.97 -8.87 13.02
C PRO A 6 -19.88 -9.17 11.53
N ILE A 7 -19.08 -8.42 10.76
CA ILE A 7 -19.03 -8.57 9.30
C ILE A 7 -17.97 -9.55 8.79
N TYR A 8 -17.11 -10.05 9.66
CA TYR A 8 -16.12 -11.09 9.37
C TYR A 8 -15.27 -10.82 8.11
N ILE A 9 -14.79 -9.58 7.93
CA ILE A 9 -13.86 -9.21 6.84
C ILE A 9 -12.48 -8.88 7.39
N ASN A 10 -11.46 -9.06 6.55
CA ASN A 10 -10.12 -8.55 6.82
C ASN A 10 -10.06 -7.06 6.48
N ILE A 11 -9.31 -6.28 7.26
CA ILE A 11 -9.29 -4.82 7.11
C ILE A 11 -7.85 -4.31 7.01
N ILE A 12 -7.58 -3.57 5.95
CA ILE A 12 -6.46 -2.63 5.88
C ILE A 12 -7.04 -1.28 6.30
N GLY A 13 -6.82 -0.89 7.55
CA GLY A 13 -7.57 0.18 8.22
C GLY A 13 -7.15 1.61 7.86
N GLY A 14 -6.40 1.80 6.75
CA GLY A 14 -5.83 3.11 6.44
C GLY A 14 -4.66 3.45 7.35
N SER A 15 -4.35 4.76 7.47
CA SER A 15 -3.32 5.22 8.41
C SER A 15 -3.79 6.43 9.20
N VAL A 16 -3.37 6.51 10.46
CA VAL A 16 -3.74 7.59 11.39
C VAL A 16 -2.54 8.00 12.21
N ALA A 17 -2.58 9.23 12.74
CA ALA A 17 -1.61 9.68 13.72
C ALA A 17 -1.75 8.89 15.02
N THR A 18 -0.68 8.25 15.46
CA THR A 18 -0.62 7.52 16.73
C THR A 18 0.50 8.07 17.61
N ARG A 19 0.25 8.14 18.90
CA ARG A 19 1.30 8.43 19.89
C ARG A 19 1.90 7.12 20.39
N GLN A 20 3.22 6.98 20.27
CA GLN A 20 3.97 5.83 20.78
C GLN A 20 5.09 6.40 21.66
N GLN A 21 4.99 6.21 22.98
CA GLN A 21 5.85 6.86 23.96
C GLN A 21 5.81 8.39 23.81
N ASP A 22 6.93 9.02 23.48
CA ASP A 22 7.07 10.48 23.32
C ASP A 22 7.07 10.94 21.84
N ALA A 23 6.79 10.05 20.91
CA ALA A 23 6.77 10.35 19.47
C ALA A 23 5.40 10.11 18.85
N PHE A 24 5.12 10.84 17.77
CA PHE A 24 3.94 10.61 16.95
C PHE A 24 4.36 9.95 15.63
N TYR A 25 3.54 9.02 15.15
CA TYR A 25 3.75 8.29 13.90
C TYR A 25 2.50 8.30 13.04
N ASN A 26 2.67 8.25 11.73
CA ASN A 26 1.60 7.93 10.79
C ASN A 26 1.55 6.41 10.65
N THR A 27 0.54 5.78 11.27
CA THR A 27 0.50 4.32 11.47
C THR A 27 -0.64 3.67 10.70
N MET A 28 -0.32 2.71 9.84
CA MET A 28 -1.27 1.79 9.21
C MET A 28 -1.54 0.62 10.15
N PHE A 29 -2.79 0.16 10.18
CA PHE A 29 -3.22 -1.02 10.93
C PHE A 29 -3.80 -2.07 10.00
N VAL A 30 -3.51 -3.34 10.30
CA VAL A 30 -4.06 -4.51 9.59
C VAL A 30 -4.76 -5.42 10.60
N TYR A 31 -6.00 -5.77 10.32
CA TYR A 31 -6.81 -6.66 11.16
C TYR A 31 -7.33 -7.84 10.35
N ASP A 32 -7.36 -9.02 10.97
CA ASP A 32 -8.03 -10.18 10.40
C ASP A 32 -9.56 -10.10 10.58
N LYS A 33 -10.26 -11.04 9.95
CA LYS A 33 -11.73 -11.15 10.01
C LYS A 33 -12.30 -11.38 11.42
N ASN A 34 -11.47 -11.74 12.39
CA ASN A 34 -11.85 -11.94 13.79
C ASN A 34 -11.56 -10.69 14.64
N GLY A 35 -11.02 -9.62 14.04
CA GLY A 35 -10.62 -8.40 14.71
C GLY A 35 -9.26 -8.46 15.42
N HIS A 36 -8.47 -9.49 15.18
CA HIS A 36 -7.10 -9.54 15.71
C HIS A 36 -6.21 -8.65 14.85
N GLN A 37 -5.36 -7.87 15.51
CA GLN A 37 -4.35 -7.06 14.84
C GLN A 37 -3.25 -7.99 14.29
N VAL A 38 -3.13 -8.02 12.95
CA VAL A 38 -2.15 -8.83 12.22
C VAL A 38 -0.84 -8.08 12.08
N SER A 39 -0.90 -6.78 11.78
CA SER A 39 0.28 -5.94 11.60
C SER A 39 0.01 -4.48 11.91
N THR A 40 1.10 -3.76 12.20
CA THR A 40 1.15 -2.29 12.22
C THR A 40 2.39 -1.82 11.48
N TYR A 41 2.27 -0.65 10.84
CA TYR A 41 3.37 -0.05 10.12
C TYR A 41 3.41 1.45 10.34
N ASN A 42 4.53 1.95 10.81
CA ASN A 42 4.81 3.38 10.90
C ASN A 42 5.47 3.83 9.59
N LYS A 43 4.89 4.81 8.93
CA LYS A 43 5.37 5.37 7.66
C LYS A 43 6.86 5.68 7.72
N LEU A 44 7.62 5.16 6.76
CA LEU A 44 9.07 5.37 6.75
C LEU A 44 9.46 6.71 6.13
N HIS A 45 8.89 7.05 4.96
CA HIS A 45 9.25 8.26 4.23
C HIS A 45 8.24 9.37 4.47
N LEU A 46 8.65 10.38 5.21
CA LEU A 46 7.82 11.53 5.55
C LEU A 46 7.79 12.53 4.37
N PHE A 47 6.64 13.15 4.14
CA PHE A 47 6.44 14.04 3.02
C PHE A 47 6.64 15.51 3.39
N GLY A 48 7.84 16.04 3.10
CA GLY A 48 8.25 17.39 3.50
C GLY A 48 7.38 18.54 2.93
N LEU A 49 6.73 18.33 1.76
CA LEU A 49 5.82 19.36 1.22
C LEU A 49 4.54 19.57 2.05
N MET A 50 4.19 18.61 2.91
CA MET A 50 3.13 18.73 3.92
C MET A 50 3.71 18.97 5.32
N ALA A 51 5.00 19.27 5.42
CA ALA A 51 5.71 19.49 6.67
C ALA A 51 5.53 18.35 7.70
N GLU A 52 5.30 17.12 7.20
CA GLU A 52 5.00 15.95 8.03
C GLU A 52 6.13 15.68 9.04
N GLU A 53 7.38 15.91 8.65
CA GLU A 53 8.57 15.75 9.48
C GLU A 53 8.63 16.65 10.71
N LYS A 54 7.80 17.70 10.76
CA LYS A 54 7.74 18.59 11.92
C LYS A 54 6.92 18.01 13.07
N PHE A 55 6.02 17.08 12.77
CA PHE A 55 5.04 16.57 13.73
C PHE A 55 5.09 15.05 13.88
N ILE A 56 5.58 14.35 12.86
CA ILE A 56 5.58 12.89 12.76
C ILE A 56 7.02 12.40 12.71
N SER A 57 7.29 11.32 13.43
CA SER A 57 8.57 10.60 13.40
C SER A 57 8.53 9.51 12.32
N ALA A 58 9.65 9.30 11.64
CA ALA A 58 9.78 8.22 10.65
C ALA A 58 9.79 6.84 11.32
N GLY A 59 9.09 5.88 10.71
CA GLY A 59 9.18 4.47 11.04
C GLY A 59 10.56 3.88 10.74
N ARG A 60 10.78 2.61 11.13
CA ARG A 60 12.09 1.95 10.94
C ARG A 60 11.98 0.48 10.54
N THR A 61 10.79 -0.03 10.35
CA THR A 61 10.52 -1.44 10.09
C THR A 61 9.75 -1.64 8.80
N THR A 62 9.99 -2.75 8.13
CA THR A 62 9.16 -3.20 7.01
C THR A 62 7.77 -3.63 7.49
N ASN A 63 6.83 -3.71 6.56
CA ASN A 63 5.47 -4.16 6.81
C ASN A 63 5.12 -5.33 5.89
N VAL A 64 5.54 -6.52 6.31
CA VAL A 64 5.25 -7.79 5.64
C VAL A 64 4.39 -8.63 6.57
N PHE A 65 3.31 -9.19 6.08
CA PHE A 65 2.35 -9.96 6.88
C PHE A 65 1.61 -10.98 6.00
N THR A 66 0.92 -11.92 6.65
CA THR A 66 -0.01 -12.82 5.96
C THR A 66 -1.43 -12.47 6.37
N LEU A 67 -2.30 -12.22 5.38
CA LEU A 67 -3.71 -11.90 5.61
C LEU A 67 -4.58 -12.86 4.81
N ALA A 68 -5.49 -13.54 5.48
CA ALA A 68 -6.32 -14.62 4.88
C ALA A 68 -5.50 -15.72 4.17
N GLY A 69 -4.29 -16.02 4.66
CA GLY A 69 -3.39 -16.99 4.05
C GLY A 69 -2.56 -16.44 2.88
N ILE A 70 -2.74 -15.16 2.51
CA ILE A 70 -2.06 -14.51 1.38
C ILE A 70 -0.86 -13.70 1.90
N PRO A 71 0.38 -14.03 1.48
CA PRO A 71 1.56 -13.22 1.76
C PRO A 71 1.39 -11.80 1.18
N SER A 72 1.57 -10.79 2.00
CA SER A 72 1.24 -9.42 1.64
C SER A 72 2.24 -8.42 2.23
N ALA A 73 2.33 -7.25 1.61
CA ALA A 73 3.05 -6.10 2.15
C ALA A 73 2.15 -4.86 2.16
N GLY A 74 2.51 -3.87 2.97
CA GLY A 74 1.75 -2.62 3.01
C GLY A 74 2.64 -1.40 3.21
N ALA A 75 2.29 -0.27 2.58
CA ALA A 75 3.01 0.98 2.68
C ALA A 75 2.07 2.20 2.66
N ILE A 76 2.57 3.35 3.03
CA ILE A 76 1.77 4.56 3.19
C ILE A 76 2.22 5.63 2.20
N CYS A 77 1.31 6.03 1.30
CA CYS A 77 1.38 7.25 0.50
C CYS A 77 2.75 7.48 -0.17
N TYR A 78 3.56 8.37 0.39
CA TYR A 78 4.86 8.80 -0.15
C TYR A 78 5.86 7.65 -0.33
N ASP A 79 5.71 6.56 0.44
CA ASP A 79 6.56 5.36 0.33
C ASP A 79 6.58 4.76 -1.09
N ILE A 80 5.49 4.94 -1.89
CA ILE A 80 5.44 4.42 -3.26
C ILE A 80 6.47 5.05 -4.21
N ARG A 81 7.10 6.17 -3.82
CA ARG A 81 8.15 6.81 -4.62
C ARG A 81 9.51 6.14 -4.48
N PHE A 82 9.66 5.24 -3.51
CA PHE A 82 10.92 4.59 -3.17
C PHE A 82 10.88 3.11 -3.57
N PRO A 83 11.26 2.78 -4.82
CA PRO A 83 11.25 1.41 -5.31
C PRO A 83 12.12 0.48 -4.47
N GLU A 84 13.22 0.98 -3.94
CA GLU A 84 14.15 0.23 -3.08
C GLU A 84 13.46 -0.27 -1.82
N TRP A 85 12.65 0.58 -1.20
CA TRP A 85 11.92 0.26 0.01
C TRP A 85 10.84 -0.80 -0.23
N LEU A 86 10.05 -0.60 -1.27
CA LEU A 86 9.01 -1.55 -1.63
C LEU A 86 9.63 -2.88 -2.08
N ARG A 87 10.69 -2.84 -2.87
CA ARG A 87 11.43 -4.05 -3.26
C ARG A 87 12.00 -4.80 -2.06
N THR A 88 12.46 -4.11 -1.02
CA THR A 88 12.93 -4.74 0.22
C THR A 88 11.83 -5.58 0.85
N MET A 89 10.60 -5.07 0.94
CA MET A 89 9.47 -5.82 1.47
C MET A 89 9.05 -6.97 0.56
N MET A 90 8.92 -6.70 -0.73
CA MET A 90 8.45 -7.68 -1.72
C MET A 90 9.46 -8.82 -1.97
N ALA A 91 10.72 -8.64 -1.59
CA ALA A 91 11.78 -9.62 -1.77
C ALA A 91 12.06 -10.50 -0.54
N VAL A 92 11.38 -10.28 0.58
CA VAL A 92 11.50 -11.14 1.79
C VAL A 92 10.97 -12.56 1.54
N GLY A 93 10.04 -12.71 0.60
CA GLY A 93 9.42 -13.93 0.13
C GLY A 93 8.45 -13.56 -1.00
N PRO A 94 7.76 -14.51 -1.61
CA PRO A 94 6.80 -14.22 -2.68
C PRO A 94 5.58 -13.50 -2.11
N GLN A 95 5.66 -12.17 -1.95
CA GLN A 95 4.50 -11.36 -1.58
C GLN A 95 3.58 -11.24 -2.79
N GLU A 96 2.29 -11.52 -2.59
CA GLU A 96 1.28 -11.58 -3.67
C GLU A 96 0.50 -10.28 -3.78
N ILE A 97 0.31 -9.56 -2.66
CA ILE A 97 -0.42 -8.29 -2.66
C ILE A 97 0.39 -7.19 -1.98
N LEU A 98 0.46 -6.04 -2.63
CA LEU A 98 0.94 -4.79 -2.06
C LEU A 98 -0.25 -3.85 -1.78
N TYR A 99 -0.52 -3.59 -0.52
CA TYR A 99 -1.53 -2.64 -0.09
C TYR A 99 -0.94 -1.24 0.11
N ILE A 100 -1.60 -0.23 -0.47
CA ILE A 100 -1.20 1.18 -0.31
C ILE A 100 -2.40 1.99 0.21
N VAL A 101 -2.16 2.77 1.25
CA VAL A 101 -3.14 3.73 1.77
C VAL A 101 -2.57 5.14 1.67
N ALA A 102 -3.38 6.13 1.26
CA ALA A 102 -2.86 7.46 0.96
C ALA A 102 -3.89 8.59 1.10
N GLU A 103 -3.34 9.78 1.32
CA GLU A 103 -3.93 11.08 1.08
C GLU A 103 -3.12 11.78 -0.03
N TRP A 104 -3.26 11.28 -1.28
CA TRP A 104 -2.46 11.75 -2.41
C TRP A 104 -3.11 12.95 -3.09
N PRO A 105 -2.38 14.09 -3.18
CA PRO A 105 -2.95 15.32 -3.73
C PRO A 105 -3.25 15.23 -5.23
N ILE A 106 -4.31 15.95 -5.66
CA ILE A 106 -4.77 15.97 -7.05
C ILE A 106 -3.69 16.47 -8.03
N GLN A 107 -2.84 17.40 -7.60
CA GLN A 107 -1.77 17.96 -8.44
C GLN A 107 -0.78 16.91 -8.94
N ARG A 108 -0.76 15.75 -8.31
CA ARG A 108 0.17 14.65 -8.62
C ARG A 108 -0.55 13.34 -8.94
N ILE A 109 -1.86 13.40 -9.23
CA ILE A 109 -2.67 12.19 -9.42
C ILE A 109 -2.25 11.34 -10.62
N ALA A 110 -1.68 11.93 -11.66
CA ALA A 110 -1.08 11.18 -12.78
C ALA A 110 0.12 10.34 -12.32
N GLN A 111 0.93 10.87 -11.41
CA GLN A 111 2.08 10.13 -10.85
C GLN A 111 1.62 8.99 -9.93
N TRP A 112 0.52 9.16 -9.21
CA TRP A 112 -0.10 8.11 -8.39
C TRP A 112 -0.34 6.84 -9.20
N GLN A 113 -1.06 6.96 -10.31
CA GLN A 113 -1.37 5.85 -11.18
C GLN A 113 -0.12 5.21 -11.78
N ILE A 114 0.78 6.01 -12.36
CA ILE A 114 2.01 5.53 -13.01
C ILE A 114 2.90 4.76 -12.01
N LEU A 115 3.07 5.32 -10.81
CA LEU A 115 3.88 4.68 -9.79
C LEU A 115 3.26 3.36 -9.33
N LEU A 116 1.96 3.29 -9.08
CA LEU A 116 1.29 2.06 -8.66
C LEU A 116 1.38 0.97 -9.73
N GLN A 117 1.19 1.31 -11.01
CA GLN A 117 1.38 0.37 -12.11
C GLN A 117 2.83 -0.13 -12.18
N ALA A 118 3.81 0.76 -12.02
CA ALA A 118 5.21 0.36 -11.95
C ALA A 118 5.48 -0.61 -10.78
N ARG A 119 4.90 -0.34 -9.60
CA ARG A 119 5.05 -1.22 -8.43
C ARG A 119 4.43 -2.60 -8.67
N ALA A 120 3.28 -2.67 -9.35
CA ALA A 120 2.66 -3.95 -9.71
C ALA A 120 3.56 -4.75 -10.67
N ILE A 121 4.02 -4.13 -11.75
CA ILE A 121 4.82 -4.77 -12.80
C ILE A 121 6.16 -5.24 -12.24
N GLU A 122 6.93 -4.35 -11.62
CA GLU A 122 8.28 -4.66 -11.16
C GLU A 122 8.35 -5.69 -10.04
N ASN A 123 7.28 -5.80 -9.23
CA ASN A 123 7.18 -6.76 -8.13
C ASN A 123 6.31 -7.97 -8.49
N GLN A 124 5.71 -7.99 -9.69
CA GLN A 124 4.85 -9.06 -10.18
C GLN A 124 3.81 -9.46 -9.11
N ALA A 125 3.09 -8.45 -8.59
CA ALA A 125 2.14 -8.58 -7.52
C ALA A 125 0.91 -7.70 -7.78
N PHE A 126 -0.24 -8.09 -7.24
CA PHE A 126 -1.38 -7.20 -7.21
C PHE A 126 -1.08 -5.96 -6.37
N VAL A 127 -1.55 -4.80 -6.83
CA VAL A 127 -1.54 -3.57 -6.03
C VAL A 127 -2.97 -3.16 -5.73
N ILE A 128 -3.31 -3.06 -4.45
CA ILE A 128 -4.60 -2.56 -3.97
C ILE A 128 -4.34 -1.26 -3.24
N ALA A 129 -4.76 -0.16 -3.85
CA ALA A 129 -4.43 1.18 -3.39
C ALA A 129 -5.69 2.00 -3.08
N ALA A 130 -5.84 2.44 -1.83
CA ALA A 130 -6.89 3.34 -1.41
C ALA A 130 -6.34 4.76 -1.25
N ASN A 131 -6.99 5.72 -1.91
CA ASN A 131 -6.66 7.13 -1.80
C ASN A 131 -7.89 7.96 -1.39
N ARG A 132 -7.67 8.95 -0.55
CA ARG A 132 -8.68 9.90 -0.09
C ARG A 132 -9.25 10.73 -1.25
N VAL A 133 -10.54 11.03 -1.17
CA VAL A 133 -11.23 12.09 -1.94
C VAL A 133 -11.53 13.28 -1.03
N GLY A 134 -11.97 14.39 -1.62
CA GLY A 134 -12.32 15.61 -0.89
C GLY A 134 -11.13 16.53 -0.64
N HIS A 135 -11.21 17.30 0.40
CA HIS A 135 -10.20 18.33 0.71
C HIS A 135 -10.03 18.50 2.22
N ASP A 136 -8.94 19.12 2.61
CA ASP A 136 -8.74 19.82 3.88
C ASP A 136 -8.50 21.31 3.59
N ASP A 137 -8.03 22.08 4.56
CA ASP A 137 -7.83 23.53 4.42
C ASP A 137 -6.77 23.88 3.37
N ASP A 138 -5.78 23.03 3.15
CA ASP A 138 -4.61 23.28 2.32
C ASP A 138 -4.54 22.41 1.06
N ASN A 139 -5.24 21.27 1.03
CA ASN A 139 -5.07 20.26 -0.01
C ASN A 139 -6.39 19.79 -0.60
N ILE A 140 -6.38 19.48 -1.90
CA ILE A 140 -7.42 18.73 -2.58
C ILE A 140 -6.85 17.34 -2.90
N PHE A 141 -7.55 16.27 -2.49
CA PHE A 141 -7.12 14.89 -2.71
C PHE A 141 -7.69 14.32 -4.00
N GLY A 142 -6.86 13.56 -4.69
CA GLY A 142 -7.13 13.15 -6.06
C GLY A 142 -7.95 11.88 -6.21
N GLY A 143 -8.41 11.24 -5.12
CA GLY A 143 -9.16 9.99 -5.20
C GLY A 143 -8.43 8.92 -6.02
N ARG A 144 -9.13 8.33 -6.98
CA ARG A 144 -8.57 7.33 -7.89
C ARG A 144 -7.93 6.16 -7.16
N SER A 145 -8.69 5.57 -6.21
CA SER A 145 -8.31 4.28 -5.64
C SER A 145 -8.25 3.23 -6.73
N LEU A 146 -7.25 2.34 -6.70
CA LEU A 146 -6.94 1.44 -7.82
C LEU A 146 -6.76 -0.01 -7.33
N ILE A 147 -7.20 -0.94 -8.17
CA ILE A 147 -6.78 -2.35 -8.12
C ILE A 147 -6.05 -2.64 -9.43
N ILE A 148 -4.81 -3.10 -9.34
CA ILE A 148 -3.91 -3.30 -10.48
C ILE A 148 -3.39 -4.74 -10.42
N ASP A 149 -3.38 -5.41 -11.57
CA ASP A 149 -2.84 -6.77 -11.68
C ASP A 149 -1.31 -6.79 -11.80
N PRO A 150 -0.64 -7.95 -11.70
CA PRO A 150 0.81 -8.06 -11.80
C PRO A 150 1.40 -7.64 -13.15
N LEU A 151 0.58 -7.52 -14.21
CA LEU A 151 0.98 -7.03 -15.54
C LEU A 151 0.82 -5.51 -15.67
N GLY A 152 0.29 -4.84 -14.63
CA GLY A 152 0.06 -3.40 -14.61
C GLY A 152 -1.29 -2.96 -15.20
N HIS A 153 -2.20 -3.88 -15.52
CA HIS A 153 -3.53 -3.51 -15.98
C HIS A 153 -4.40 -3.06 -14.80
N ILE A 154 -5.18 -2.00 -15.03
CA ILE A 154 -6.12 -1.50 -14.04
C ILE A 154 -7.36 -2.39 -14.06
N VAL A 155 -7.50 -3.25 -13.05
CA VAL A 155 -8.65 -4.15 -12.85
C VAL A 155 -9.86 -3.38 -12.31
N GLY A 156 -9.61 -2.32 -11.57
CA GLY A 156 -10.66 -1.45 -11.06
C GLY A 156 -10.14 -0.08 -10.65
N GLN A 157 -10.97 0.93 -10.87
CA GLN A 157 -10.68 2.31 -10.50
C GLN A 157 -11.93 2.95 -9.89
N ALA A 158 -11.74 3.65 -8.78
CA ALA A 158 -12.77 4.48 -8.16
C ALA A 158 -12.74 5.92 -8.71
N SER A 159 -13.74 6.71 -8.33
CA SER A 159 -13.85 8.12 -8.70
C SER A 159 -12.67 8.95 -8.21
N ASP A 160 -12.36 10.00 -8.95
CA ASP A 160 -11.37 11.01 -8.56
C ASP A 160 -11.91 11.99 -7.50
N THR A 161 -13.25 12.11 -7.39
CA THR A 161 -13.91 13.19 -6.63
C THR A 161 -15.00 12.72 -5.67
N GLN A 162 -15.47 11.48 -5.79
CA GLN A 162 -16.59 10.96 -4.98
C GLN A 162 -16.16 9.74 -4.18
N GLU A 163 -16.66 9.64 -2.96
CA GLU A 163 -16.55 8.41 -2.19
C GLU A 163 -17.21 7.25 -2.94
N ALA A 164 -16.55 6.13 -3.01
CA ALA A 164 -17.02 4.97 -3.73
C ALA A 164 -16.54 3.67 -3.09
N LEU A 165 -17.38 2.63 -3.19
CA LEU A 165 -17.00 1.27 -2.87
C LEU A 165 -16.56 0.57 -4.17
N LEU A 166 -15.27 0.19 -4.24
CA LEU A 166 -14.71 -0.54 -5.36
C LEU A 166 -14.57 -2.01 -4.98
N ILE A 167 -15.34 -2.88 -5.63
CA ILE A 167 -15.32 -4.34 -5.40
C ILE A 167 -14.83 -5.03 -6.66
N ARG A 168 -13.84 -5.91 -6.53
CA ARG A 168 -13.33 -6.78 -7.60
C ARG A 168 -12.93 -8.14 -7.04
N THR A 169 -13.13 -9.17 -7.84
CA THR A 169 -12.52 -10.47 -7.62
C THR A 169 -11.19 -10.51 -8.35
N ILE A 170 -10.14 -10.95 -7.68
CA ILE A 170 -8.81 -11.15 -8.25
C ILE A 170 -8.43 -12.62 -8.14
N ASP A 171 -7.70 -13.13 -9.14
CA ASP A 171 -7.17 -14.48 -9.16
C ASP A 171 -5.67 -14.43 -8.89
N ILE A 172 -5.29 -14.79 -7.68
CA ILE A 172 -3.89 -14.74 -7.21
C ILE A 172 -3.01 -15.78 -7.93
N SER A 173 -3.59 -16.85 -8.48
CA SER A 173 -2.80 -17.86 -9.20
C SER A 173 -2.07 -17.32 -10.43
N GLN A 174 -2.53 -16.20 -11.01
CA GLN A 174 -1.87 -15.52 -12.15
C GLN A 174 -0.42 -15.11 -11.84
N GLU A 175 -0.10 -14.82 -10.60
CA GLU A 175 1.26 -14.42 -10.23
C GLU A 175 2.27 -15.52 -10.42
N GLN A 176 1.89 -16.77 -10.13
CA GLN A 176 2.79 -17.92 -10.28
C GLN A 176 3.14 -18.14 -11.76
N GLU A 177 2.15 -17.98 -12.64
CA GLU A 177 2.35 -18.06 -14.10
C GLU A 177 3.29 -16.96 -14.59
N ILE A 178 3.00 -15.71 -14.25
CA ILE A 178 3.79 -14.53 -14.64
C ILE A 178 5.23 -14.64 -14.13
N ARG A 179 5.42 -15.06 -12.87
CA ARG A 179 6.76 -15.25 -12.29
C ARG A 179 7.50 -16.42 -12.88
N GLY A 180 6.78 -17.43 -13.41
CA GLY A 180 7.35 -18.54 -14.16
C GLY A 180 7.84 -18.14 -15.54
N GLU A 181 7.11 -17.26 -16.23
CA GLU A 181 7.49 -16.75 -17.55
C GLU A 181 8.62 -15.72 -17.50
N ILE A 182 8.57 -14.81 -16.54
CA ILE A 182 9.57 -13.73 -16.37
C ILE A 182 10.06 -13.75 -14.91
N PRO A 183 11.11 -14.51 -14.59
CA PRO A 183 11.54 -14.75 -13.20
C PRO A 183 12.32 -13.58 -12.60
N VAL A 184 11.75 -12.38 -12.57
CA VAL A 184 12.40 -11.11 -12.14
C VAL A 184 13.15 -11.26 -10.81
N PHE A 185 12.56 -11.95 -9.82
CA PHE A 185 13.19 -12.09 -8.51
C PHE A 185 14.41 -13.01 -8.53
N ASN A 186 14.42 -14.04 -9.39
CA ASN A 186 15.54 -14.95 -9.55
C ASN A 186 16.68 -14.30 -10.35
N ASP A 187 16.35 -13.42 -11.30
CA ASP A 187 17.32 -12.74 -12.16
C ASP A 187 17.98 -11.54 -11.45
N ARG A 188 17.50 -11.15 -10.27
CA ARG A 188 18.12 -10.08 -9.49
C ARG A 188 19.56 -10.41 -9.11
N ARG A 189 20.39 -9.38 -9.08
CA ARG A 189 21.79 -9.46 -8.64
C ARG A 189 22.04 -8.56 -7.43
N PRO A 190 21.45 -8.88 -6.24
CA PRO A 190 21.42 -7.98 -5.08
C PRO A 190 22.80 -7.55 -4.60
N THR A 191 23.81 -8.38 -4.82
CA THR A 191 25.22 -8.07 -4.47
C THR A 191 25.83 -6.92 -5.27
N LEU A 192 25.18 -6.51 -6.37
CA LEU A 192 25.61 -5.39 -7.22
C LEU A 192 24.77 -4.11 -7.00
N TYR A 193 23.71 -4.20 -6.19
CA TYR A 193 22.84 -3.06 -5.89
C TYR A 193 23.31 -2.44 -4.57
N HIS A 194 23.72 -1.19 -4.61
CA HIS A 194 24.24 -0.43 -3.46
C HIS A 194 23.29 0.65 -3.03
#